data_e107b4a3957fb3a0e1029030f7569ba3
#
_entry.id   e107b4a3957fb3a0e1029030f7569ba3
#
_cell.length_a   1.000
_cell.length_b   1.000
_cell.length_c   1.000
_cell.angle_alpha   90.00
_cell.angle_beta   90.00
_cell.angle_gamma   90.00
#
_symmetry.space_group_name_H-M   'P 1'
#
loop_
_entity.id
_entity.type
_entity.pdbx_description
1 polymer ?
#
loop_
_entity_poly.entity_id
_entity_poly.type
_entity_poly.pdbx_seq_one_letter_code
_entity_poly.pdbx_strand_id
1 'polypeptide(L)'
;MIDSLRQVAFAGMPHATAVVDARNRLLVADMVSSGQLEKFIIGVEDSEQLQKTADWLSEKLTEQALKNASYSVDAASLVFAHTILDDALSSFIEITSEAAPAYWQHRVEKKSIELGMLKDRSWDDVLKMVIQKEIAAIGRNDSLVKKTELLHAVCKPKAATRNEYRFDAATLLQIDKDRQDIVHGDLLGGEIVEIETKLAYLRETWNYFFIMMHESFGLQIDAAAIADGKRP
;
A
#
# COMPACT_ATOMS: atom_id res chain seq x y z
N MET A 1 -11.95 6.85 -0.75
CA MET A 1 -11.27 6.99 -2.07
C MET A 1 -10.81 5.64 -2.63
N ILE A 2 -9.98 4.86 -1.91
CA ILE A 2 -9.50 3.54 -2.41
C ILE A 2 -10.66 2.58 -2.68
N ASP A 3 -11.59 2.46 -1.75
CA ASP A 3 -12.79 1.63 -1.93
C ASP A 3 -13.61 2.06 -3.14
N SER A 4 -13.72 3.37 -3.40
CA SER A 4 -14.42 3.90 -4.57
C SER A 4 -13.69 3.58 -5.87
N LEU A 5 -12.37 3.64 -5.91
CA LEU A 5 -11.56 3.27 -7.08
C LEU A 5 -11.68 1.77 -7.37
N ARG A 6 -11.62 0.92 -6.35
CA ARG A 6 -11.86 -0.52 -6.51
C ARG A 6 -13.26 -0.80 -7.02
N GLN A 7 -14.30 -0.17 -6.45
CA GLN A 7 -15.67 -0.33 -6.92
C GLN A 7 -15.84 0.05 -8.38
N VAL A 8 -15.23 1.15 -8.83
CA VAL A 8 -15.26 1.57 -10.24
C VAL A 8 -14.54 0.56 -11.12
N ALA A 9 -13.36 0.07 -10.71
CA ALA A 9 -12.63 -0.95 -11.45
C ALA A 9 -13.43 -2.24 -11.59
N PHE A 10 -14.03 -2.74 -10.50
CA PHE A 10 -14.84 -3.95 -10.54
C PHE A 10 -16.20 -3.76 -11.24
N ALA A 11 -16.80 -2.57 -11.20
CA ALA A 11 -18.02 -2.28 -11.97
C ALA A 11 -17.78 -2.34 -13.49
N GLY A 12 -16.57 -2.04 -13.95
CA GLY A 12 -16.16 -2.19 -15.35
C GLY A 12 -15.82 -3.63 -15.78
N MET A 13 -15.62 -4.54 -14.82
CA MET A 13 -15.18 -5.92 -15.09
C MET A 13 -16.12 -6.72 -16.04
N PRO A 14 -17.47 -6.66 -15.90
CA PRO A 14 -18.34 -7.40 -16.83
C PRO A 14 -18.14 -6.99 -18.29
N HIS A 15 -17.96 -5.69 -18.55
CA HIS A 15 -17.68 -5.21 -19.90
C HIS A 15 -16.28 -5.63 -20.37
N ALA A 16 -15.28 -5.52 -19.52
CA ALA A 16 -13.92 -5.97 -19.80
C ALA A 16 -13.88 -7.50 -20.04
N THR A 17 -14.66 -8.28 -19.29
CA THR A 17 -14.80 -9.72 -19.48
C THR A 17 -15.30 -10.05 -20.89
N ALA A 18 -16.37 -9.38 -21.33
CA ALA A 18 -16.92 -9.62 -22.67
C ALA A 18 -15.92 -9.28 -23.79
N VAL A 19 -15.14 -8.20 -23.64
CA VAL A 19 -14.11 -7.81 -24.60
C VAL A 19 -12.95 -8.81 -24.61
N VAL A 20 -12.50 -9.26 -23.45
CA VAL A 20 -11.41 -10.25 -23.32
C VAL A 20 -11.84 -11.60 -23.87
N ASP A 21 -13.06 -12.06 -23.57
CA ASP A 21 -13.61 -13.31 -24.12
C ASP A 21 -13.71 -13.26 -25.67
N ALA A 22 -14.27 -12.18 -26.22
CA ALA A 22 -14.36 -12.00 -27.66
C ALA A 22 -12.97 -12.00 -28.32
N ARG A 23 -11.99 -11.32 -27.73
CA ARG A 23 -10.61 -11.31 -28.23
C ARG A 23 -9.96 -12.68 -28.18
N ASN A 24 -10.12 -13.42 -27.10
CA ASN A 24 -9.54 -14.74 -26.94
C ASN A 24 -10.17 -15.76 -27.89
N ARG A 25 -11.50 -15.68 -28.13
CA ARG A 25 -12.19 -16.50 -29.13
C ARG A 25 -11.65 -16.23 -30.54
N LEU A 26 -11.43 -14.97 -30.92
CA LEU A 26 -10.83 -14.60 -32.19
C LEU A 26 -9.40 -15.13 -32.32
N LEU A 27 -8.59 -14.98 -31.28
CA LEU A 27 -7.21 -15.50 -31.26
C LEU A 27 -7.18 -17.01 -31.48
N VAL A 28 -8.00 -17.75 -30.72
CA VAL A 28 -8.06 -19.20 -30.81
C VAL A 28 -8.62 -19.64 -32.16
N ALA A 29 -9.63 -18.95 -32.69
CA ALA A 29 -10.16 -19.24 -34.03
C ALA A 29 -9.10 -19.03 -35.16
N ASP A 30 -8.25 -18.00 -35.03
CA ASP A 30 -7.12 -17.78 -35.91
C ASP A 30 -6.08 -18.90 -35.79
N MET A 31 -5.78 -19.38 -34.61
CA MET A 31 -4.90 -20.54 -34.38
C MET A 31 -5.45 -21.84 -34.98
N VAL A 32 -6.77 -22.06 -34.93
CA VAL A 32 -7.44 -23.19 -35.60
C VAL A 32 -7.30 -23.06 -37.12
N SER A 33 -7.69 -21.90 -37.66
CA SER A 33 -7.71 -21.67 -39.11
C SER A 33 -6.34 -21.74 -39.76
N SER A 34 -5.30 -21.33 -39.03
CA SER A 34 -3.89 -21.41 -39.47
C SER A 34 -3.21 -22.74 -39.26
N GLY A 35 -3.90 -23.71 -38.65
CA GLY A 35 -3.33 -25.03 -38.28
C GLY A 35 -2.25 -24.93 -37.21
N GLN A 36 -2.18 -23.81 -36.48
CA GLN A 36 -1.21 -23.66 -35.37
C GLN A 36 -1.65 -24.45 -34.15
N LEU A 37 -2.94 -24.48 -33.85
CA LEU A 37 -3.48 -25.17 -32.68
C LEU A 37 -3.16 -26.67 -32.73
N GLU A 38 -3.28 -27.30 -33.92
CA GLU A 38 -2.98 -28.71 -34.11
C GLU A 38 -1.53 -29.08 -33.84
N LYS A 39 -0.60 -28.14 -33.98
CA LYS A 39 0.83 -28.36 -33.66
C LYS A 39 1.13 -28.45 -32.17
N PHE A 40 0.26 -27.87 -31.34
CA PHE A 40 0.44 -27.83 -29.89
C PHE A 40 -0.41 -28.85 -29.14
N ILE A 41 -1.38 -29.47 -29.81
CA ILE A 41 -2.30 -30.43 -29.20
C ILE A 41 -2.00 -31.83 -29.71
N ILE A 42 -1.76 -32.76 -28.81
CA ILE A 42 -1.53 -34.17 -29.14
C ILE A 42 -2.85 -34.95 -28.96
N GLY A 43 -3.21 -35.77 -29.94
CA GLY A 43 -4.35 -36.69 -29.84
C GLY A 43 -5.71 -36.09 -30.28
N VAL A 44 -5.70 -35.02 -31.08
CA VAL A 44 -6.91 -34.55 -31.75
C VAL A 44 -7.08 -35.34 -33.05
N GLU A 45 -8.17 -36.12 -33.12
CA GLU A 45 -8.40 -37.06 -34.24
C GLU A 45 -9.45 -36.52 -35.24
N ASP A 46 -10.29 -35.55 -34.81
CA ASP A 46 -11.33 -34.98 -35.65
C ASP A 46 -11.58 -33.49 -35.39
N SER A 47 -12.37 -32.85 -36.26
CA SER A 47 -12.72 -31.44 -36.21
C SER A 47 -13.59 -31.08 -35.00
N GLU A 48 -14.39 -32.00 -34.48
CA GLU A 48 -15.25 -31.77 -33.32
C GLU A 48 -14.41 -31.69 -32.05
N GLN A 49 -13.40 -32.55 -31.90
CA GLN A 49 -12.45 -32.50 -30.81
C GLN A 49 -11.59 -31.23 -30.85
N LEU A 50 -11.18 -30.81 -32.04
CA LEU A 50 -10.45 -29.55 -32.24
C LEU A 50 -11.26 -28.36 -31.77
N GLN A 51 -12.56 -28.29 -32.17
CA GLN A 51 -13.43 -27.19 -31.73
C GLN A 51 -13.67 -27.18 -30.22
N LYS A 52 -13.95 -28.33 -29.62
CA LYS A 52 -14.09 -28.43 -28.14
C LYS A 52 -12.82 -27.97 -27.41
N THR A 53 -11.64 -28.32 -27.94
CA THR A 53 -10.37 -27.89 -27.35
C THR A 53 -10.14 -26.40 -27.53
N ALA A 54 -10.54 -25.84 -28.67
CA ALA A 54 -10.47 -24.41 -28.94
C ALA A 54 -11.38 -23.61 -27.96
N ASP A 55 -12.63 -24.09 -27.77
CA ASP A 55 -13.57 -23.44 -26.84
C ASP A 55 -13.06 -23.49 -25.40
N TRP A 56 -12.56 -24.65 -24.96
CA TRP A 56 -11.95 -24.81 -23.63
C TRP A 56 -10.72 -23.89 -23.47
N LEU A 57 -9.85 -23.79 -24.47
CA LEU A 57 -8.67 -22.92 -24.42
C LEU A 57 -9.06 -21.45 -24.31
N SER A 58 -10.05 -21.03 -25.09
CA SER A 58 -10.57 -19.65 -25.03
C SER A 58 -11.11 -19.31 -23.64
N GLU A 59 -11.90 -20.23 -23.04
CA GLU A 59 -12.42 -20.07 -21.69
C GLU A 59 -11.29 -19.95 -20.64
N LYS A 60 -10.27 -20.83 -20.72
CA LYS A 60 -9.12 -20.79 -19.81
C LYS A 60 -8.28 -19.53 -19.94
N LEU A 61 -8.06 -19.04 -21.14
CA LEU A 61 -7.37 -17.78 -21.38
C LEU A 61 -8.15 -16.59 -20.81
N THR A 62 -9.48 -16.60 -20.95
CA THR A 62 -10.34 -15.56 -20.37
C THR A 62 -10.33 -15.61 -18.85
N GLU A 63 -10.47 -16.78 -18.25
CA GLU A 63 -10.39 -16.98 -16.81
C GLU A 63 -9.05 -16.45 -16.25
N GLN A 64 -7.93 -16.80 -16.88
CA GLN A 64 -6.60 -16.34 -16.46
C GLN A 64 -6.44 -14.82 -16.60
N ALA A 65 -6.92 -14.25 -17.69
CA ALA A 65 -6.85 -12.81 -17.90
C ALA A 65 -7.65 -12.03 -16.83
N LEU A 66 -8.81 -12.54 -16.44
CA LEU A 66 -9.64 -11.96 -15.38
C LEU A 66 -8.98 -12.07 -14.00
N LYS A 67 -8.39 -13.22 -13.69
CA LYS A 67 -7.62 -13.38 -12.43
C LYS A 67 -6.47 -12.38 -12.37
N ASN A 68 -5.73 -12.22 -13.45
CA ASN A 68 -4.61 -11.27 -13.51
C ASN A 68 -5.09 -9.82 -13.37
N ALA A 69 -6.23 -9.46 -13.98
CA ALA A 69 -6.81 -8.12 -13.84
C ALA A 69 -7.28 -7.84 -12.41
N SER A 70 -7.99 -8.78 -11.78
CA SER A 70 -8.41 -8.68 -10.38
C SER A 70 -7.21 -8.51 -9.46
N TYR A 71 -6.21 -9.38 -9.60
CA TYR A 71 -4.96 -9.28 -8.85
C TYR A 71 -4.31 -7.90 -9.00
N SER A 72 -4.23 -7.38 -10.24
CA SER A 72 -3.60 -6.07 -10.49
C SER A 72 -4.33 -4.92 -9.78
N VAL A 73 -5.67 -4.96 -9.71
CA VAL A 73 -6.47 -3.97 -8.96
C VAL A 73 -6.22 -4.08 -7.46
N ASP A 74 -6.20 -5.27 -6.93
CA ASP A 74 -5.95 -5.52 -5.50
C ASP A 74 -4.53 -5.14 -5.09
N ALA A 75 -3.54 -5.51 -5.91
CA ALA A 75 -2.14 -5.16 -5.72
C ALA A 75 -1.92 -3.65 -5.72
N ALA A 76 -2.46 -2.95 -6.71
CA ALA A 76 -2.38 -1.49 -6.78
C ALA A 76 -3.06 -0.83 -5.58
N SER A 77 -4.23 -1.34 -5.15
CA SER A 77 -4.97 -0.83 -4.00
C SER A 77 -4.17 -0.97 -2.71
N LEU A 78 -3.55 -2.13 -2.48
CA LEU A 78 -2.73 -2.39 -1.29
C LEU A 78 -1.49 -1.49 -1.25
N VAL A 79 -0.75 -1.41 -2.36
CA VAL A 79 0.45 -0.55 -2.46
C VAL A 79 0.10 0.91 -2.23
N PHE A 80 -1.01 1.39 -2.81
CA PHE A 80 -1.44 2.77 -2.64
C PHE A 80 -1.90 3.08 -1.21
N ALA A 81 -2.70 2.19 -0.59
CA ALA A 81 -3.13 2.35 0.80
C ALA A 81 -1.95 2.32 1.78
N HIS A 82 -1.00 1.41 1.56
CA HIS A 82 0.24 1.34 2.34
C HIS A 82 1.03 2.64 2.22
N THR A 83 1.22 3.16 1.01
CA THR A 83 1.97 4.40 0.78
C THR A 83 1.32 5.59 1.48
N ILE A 84 -0.01 5.72 1.40
CA ILE A 84 -0.75 6.79 2.11
C ILE A 84 -0.53 6.70 3.62
N LEU A 85 -0.62 5.49 4.19
CA LEU A 85 -0.38 5.32 5.63
C LEU A 85 1.07 5.62 6.00
N ASP A 86 2.03 5.15 5.21
CA ASP A 86 3.47 5.39 5.44
C ASP A 86 3.82 6.87 5.43
N ASP A 87 3.32 7.61 4.45
CA ASP A 87 3.48 9.06 4.34
C ASP A 87 2.80 9.80 5.50
N ALA A 88 1.59 9.37 5.90
CA ALA A 88 0.89 9.95 7.02
C ALA A 88 1.63 9.74 8.35
N LEU A 89 2.09 8.51 8.63
CA LEU A 89 2.86 8.22 9.84
C LEU A 89 4.18 9.01 9.86
N SER A 90 4.85 9.15 8.72
CA SER A 90 6.06 9.96 8.59
C SER A 90 5.78 11.44 8.90
N SER A 91 4.69 11.99 8.38
CA SER A 91 4.25 13.36 8.65
C SER A 91 3.87 13.56 10.13
N PHE A 92 3.19 12.58 10.74
CA PHE A 92 2.89 12.63 12.18
C PHE A 92 4.16 12.61 13.03
N ILE A 93 5.16 11.80 12.67
CA ILE A 93 6.47 11.79 13.34
C ILE A 93 7.15 13.16 13.21
N GLU A 94 7.12 13.79 12.05
CA GLU A 94 7.66 15.12 11.84
C GLU A 94 6.99 16.16 12.75
N ILE A 95 5.67 16.18 12.82
CA ILE A 95 4.90 17.06 13.72
C ILE A 95 5.29 16.85 15.19
N THR A 96 5.56 15.61 15.61
CA THR A 96 5.98 15.35 17.00
C THR A 96 7.31 16.00 17.34
N SER A 97 8.18 16.31 16.37
CA SER A 97 9.46 16.97 16.63
C SER A 97 9.30 18.39 17.15
N GLU A 98 8.26 19.06 16.71
CA GLU A 98 7.89 20.41 17.17
C GLU A 98 7.02 20.37 18.44
N ALA A 99 6.08 19.40 18.49
CA ALA A 99 5.11 19.29 19.58
C ALA A 99 5.68 18.63 20.86
N ALA A 100 6.73 17.80 20.75
CA ALA A 100 7.35 17.07 21.84
C ALA A 100 8.89 17.16 21.81
N PRO A 101 9.50 18.36 21.83
CA PRO A 101 10.94 18.53 21.65
C PRO A 101 11.78 17.80 22.71
N ALA A 102 11.30 17.70 23.95
CA ALA A 102 12.03 17.01 25.02
C ALA A 102 12.21 15.51 24.71
N TYR A 103 11.22 14.84 24.11
CA TYR A 103 11.34 13.46 23.69
C TYR A 103 12.46 13.29 22.65
N TRP A 104 12.48 14.16 21.63
CA TRP A 104 13.46 14.09 20.56
C TRP A 104 14.87 14.44 21.02
N GLN A 105 15.03 15.42 21.92
CA GLN A 105 16.31 15.74 22.56
C GLN A 105 16.88 14.51 23.26
N HIS A 106 16.07 13.84 24.10
CA HIS A 106 16.49 12.64 24.80
C HIS A 106 16.85 11.49 23.86
N ARG A 107 16.07 11.34 22.76
CA ARG A 107 16.32 10.31 21.75
C ARG A 107 17.64 10.47 21.02
N VAL A 108 18.06 11.71 20.74
CA VAL A 108 19.29 11.99 20.03
C VAL A 108 20.51 12.26 20.95
N GLU A 109 20.30 12.27 22.26
CA GLU A 109 21.34 12.58 23.25
C GLU A 109 22.61 11.73 23.11
N LYS A 110 22.46 10.47 22.71
CA LYS A 110 23.57 9.52 22.52
C LYS A 110 24.12 9.48 21.08
N LYS A 111 23.63 10.33 20.20
CA LYS A 111 24.12 10.37 18.81
C LYS A 111 25.45 11.11 18.75
N SER A 112 26.40 10.55 18.01
CA SER A 112 27.66 11.23 17.71
C SER A 112 27.42 12.38 16.72
N ILE A 113 28.06 13.52 17.01
CA ILE A 113 27.99 14.73 16.20
C ILE A 113 29.37 14.97 15.60
N GLU A 114 29.44 15.20 14.29
CA GLU A 114 30.68 15.57 13.62
C GLU A 114 31.08 16.99 14.06
N LEU A 115 32.35 17.19 14.45
CA LEU A 115 32.88 18.51 14.87
C LEU A 115 32.66 19.60 13.82
N GLY A 116 32.63 19.24 12.54
CA GLY A 116 32.32 20.18 11.46
C GLY A 116 30.93 20.80 11.53
N MET A 117 29.94 20.13 12.18
CA MET A 117 28.61 20.67 12.37
C MET A 117 28.54 21.80 13.40
N LEU A 118 29.49 21.85 14.30
CA LEU A 118 29.59 22.87 15.37
C LEU A 118 30.18 24.18 14.86
N LYS A 119 30.81 24.18 13.68
CA LYS A 119 31.45 25.37 13.14
C LYS A 119 30.40 26.38 12.72
N ASP A 120 30.48 27.57 13.28
CA ASP A 120 29.63 28.73 12.98
C ASP A 120 28.10 28.53 13.25
N ARG A 121 27.75 27.61 14.15
CA ARG A 121 26.35 27.31 14.49
C ARG A 121 26.12 27.30 15.99
N SER A 122 24.89 27.70 16.40
CA SER A 122 24.47 27.52 17.78
C SER A 122 24.23 26.05 18.11
N TRP A 123 24.30 25.68 19.38
CA TRP A 123 23.96 24.32 19.84
C TRP A 123 22.51 23.93 19.46
N ASP A 124 21.58 24.88 19.56
CA ASP A 124 20.18 24.65 19.23
C ASP A 124 19.98 24.33 17.74
N ASP A 125 20.72 25.01 16.85
CA ASP A 125 20.68 24.72 15.40
C ASP A 125 21.25 23.32 15.09
N VAL A 126 22.34 22.96 15.76
CA VAL A 126 22.94 21.63 15.59
C VAL A 126 21.97 20.56 16.09
N LEU A 127 21.35 20.75 17.25
CA LEU A 127 20.36 19.82 17.79
C LEU A 127 19.16 19.63 16.86
N LYS A 128 18.60 20.72 16.32
CA LYS A 128 17.51 20.67 15.32
C LYS A 128 17.93 19.87 14.08
N MET A 129 19.14 20.09 13.58
CA MET A 129 19.64 19.34 12.42
C MET A 129 19.78 17.84 12.71
N VAL A 130 20.24 17.45 13.91
CA VAL A 130 20.37 16.05 14.29
C VAL A 130 19.00 15.40 14.43
N ILE A 131 18.03 16.08 15.02
CA ILE A 131 16.64 15.61 15.11
C ILE A 131 16.05 15.43 13.71
N GLN A 132 16.19 16.41 12.83
CA GLN A 132 15.68 16.31 11.45
C GLN A 132 16.33 15.17 10.65
N LYS A 133 17.64 14.93 10.83
CA LYS A 133 18.31 13.77 10.22
C LYS A 133 17.76 12.45 10.75
N GLU A 134 17.49 12.35 12.05
CA GLU A 134 16.90 11.16 12.66
C GLU A 134 15.49 10.91 12.10
N ILE A 135 14.64 11.93 12.05
CA ILE A 135 13.28 11.85 11.48
C ILE A 135 13.33 11.41 10.03
N ALA A 136 14.19 12.02 9.22
CA ALA A 136 14.35 11.64 7.82
C ALA A 136 14.88 10.21 7.64
N ALA A 137 15.69 9.71 8.58
CA ALA A 137 16.14 8.32 8.58
C ALA A 137 15.00 7.35 8.91
N ILE A 138 14.19 7.68 9.92
CA ILE A 138 12.99 6.92 10.30
C ILE A 138 12.01 6.87 9.13
N GLY A 139 11.71 8.03 8.51
CA GLY A 139 10.78 8.12 7.39
C GLY A 139 11.16 7.21 6.22
N ARG A 140 12.46 7.07 5.93
CA ARG A 140 12.97 6.29 4.78
C ARG A 140 13.20 4.82 5.06
N ASN A 141 13.59 4.46 6.29
CA ASN A 141 14.16 3.15 6.57
C ASN A 141 13.31 2.30 7.53
N ASP A 142 12.40 2.91 8.27
CA ASP A 142 11.61 2.18 9.26
C ASP A 142 10.30 1.66 8.64
N SER A 143 9.93 0.43 9.03
CA SER A 143 8.66 -0.19 8.68
C SER A 143 7.48 0.53 9.34
N LEU A 144 6.26 0.28 8.85
CA LEU A 144 5.04 0.80 9.47
C LEU A 144 4.99 0.46 10.97
N VAL A 145 5.39 -0.76 11.36
CA VAL A 145 5.42 -1.18 12.77
C VAL A 145 6.31 -0.26 13.61
N LYS A 146 7.52 0.00 13.17
CA LYS A 146 8.45 0.86 13.94
C LYS A 146 7.96 2.31 14.03
N LYS A 147 7.35 2.83 12.95
CA LYS A 147 6.73 4.17 12.96
C LYS A 147 5.56 4.25 13.94
N THR A 148 4.71 3.23 13.98
CA THR A 148 3.58 3.17 14.92
C THR A 148 4.05 3.03 16.38
N GLU A 149 5.06 2.20 16.65
CA GLU A 149 5.67 2.08 17.98
C GLU A 149 6.26 3.41 18.46
N LEU A 150 6.93 4.13 17.58
CA LEU A 150 7.48 5.46 17.89
C LEU A 150 6.37 6.44 18.25
N LEU A 151 5.31 6.52 17.45
CA LEU A 151 4.17 7.39 17.73
C LEU A 151 3.49 7.04 19.06
N HIS A 152 3.33 5.76 19.39
CA HIS A 152 2.83 5.34 20.70
C HIS A 152 3.74 5.76 21.87
N ALA A 153 5.05 5.83 21.65
CA ALA A 153 5.99 6.28 22.68
C ALA A 153 5.93 7.80 22.91
N VAL A 154 5.64 8.57 21.88
CA VAL A 154 5.59 10.04 21.94
C VAL A 154 4.23 10.56 22.36
N CYS A 155 3.16 9.98 21.82
CA CYS A 155 1.80 10.46 22.02
C CYS A 155 1.18 9.94 23.33
N LYS A 156 0.26 10.71 23.89
CA LYS A 156 -0.47 10.37 25.12
C LYS A 156 -1.98 10.39 24.89
N PRO A 157 -2.52 9.44 24.11
CA PRO A 157 -3.94 9.40 23.82
C PRO A 157 -4.77 9.11 25.09
N LYS A 158 -6.03 9.52 25.06
CA LYS A 158 -6.98 9.19 26.14
C LYS A 158 -7.17 7.67 26.25
N ALA A 159 -7.57 7.23 27.46
CA ALA A 159 -7.76 5.80 27.71
C ALA A 159 -8.83 5.16 26.79
N ALA A 160 -9.90 5.89 26.45
CA ALA A 160 -10.93 5.40 25.53
C ALA A 160 -10.34 5.06 24.16
N THR A 161 -9.60 5.98 23.58
CA THR A 161 -8.95 5.79 22.26
C THR A 161 -7.98 4.60 22.25
N ARG A 162 -7.25 4.40 23.35
CA ARG A 162 -6.36 3.23 23.49
C ARG A 162 -7.12 1.90 23.52
N ASN A 163 -8.32 1.88 24.09
CA ASN A 163 -9.11 0.66 24.23
C ASN A 163 -9.88 0.28 22.96
N GLU A 164 -10.20 1.26 22.11
CA GLU A 164 -10.94 1.04 20.85
C GLU A 164 -10.07 0.45 19.75
N TYR A 165 -8.80 0.79 19.72
CA TYR A 165 -7.86 0.30 18.70
C TYR A 165 -7.01 -0.87 19.20
N ARG A 166 -7.10 -1.98 18.50
CA ARG A 166 -6.22 -3.13 18.74
C ARG A 166 -5.06 -3.10 17.75
N PHE A 167 -3.94 -2.59 18.22
CA PHE A 167 -2.70 -2.64 17.43
C PHE A 167 -2.23 -4.08 17.25
N ASP A 168 -2.15 -4.53 16.02
CA ASP A 168 -1.63 -5.83 15.64
C ASP A 168 -0.39 -5.68 14.73
N ALA A 169 0.78 -5.79 15.36
CA ALA A 169 2.06 -5.72 14.67
C ALA A 169 2.22 -6.83 13.62
N ALA A 170 1.65 -8.00 13.84
CA ALA A 170 1.76 -9.11 12.90
C ALA A 170 1.03 -8.80 11.58
N THR A 171 -0.16 -8.22 11.66
CA THR A 171 -0.91 -7.78 10.49
C THR A 171 -0.15 -6.70 9.70
N LEU A 172 0.43 -5.69 10.37
CA LEU A 172 1.23 -4.67 9.69
C LEU A 172 2.49 -5.25 9.03
N LEU A 173 3.19 -6.17 9.69
CA LEU A 173 4.36 -6.84 9.11
C LEU A 173 3.99 -7.67 7.88
N GLN A 174 2.83 -8.34 7.90
CA GLN A 174 2.35 -9.08 6.74
C GLN A 174 2.00 -8.15 5.58
N ILE A 175 1.38 -7.00 5.86
CA ILE A 175 1.08 -5.99 4.84
C ILE A 175 2.37 -5.41 4.25
N ASP A 176 3.38 -5.08 5.06
CA ASP A 176 4.71 -4.63 4.60
C ASP A 176 5.34 -5.67 3.66
N LYS A 177 5.26 -6.96 4.02
CA LYS A 177 5.77 -8.06 3.20
C LYS A 177 5.01 -8.17 1.88
N ASP A 178 3.68 -8.22 1.91
CA ASP A 178 2.85 -8.32 0.70
C ASP A 178 3.15 -7.17 -0.26
N ARG A 179 3.29 -5.94 0.26
CA ARG A 179 3.67 -4.77 -0.54
C ARG A 179 5.04 -4.95 -1.18
N GLN A 180 6.03 -5.49 -0.46
CA GLN A 180 7.36 -5.76 -1.02
C GLN A 180 7.29 -6.84 -2.11
N ASP A 181 6.61 -7.94 -1.85
CA ASP A 181 6.44 -9.04 -2.79
C ASP A 181 5.73 -8.56 -4.09
N ILE A 182 4.73 -7.68 -3.97
CA ILE A 182 4.06 -7.06 -5.12
C ILE A 182 5.04 -6.18 -5.92
N VAL A 183 5.77 -5.29 -5.25
CA VAL A 183 6.67 -4.33 -5.91
C VAL A 183 7.87 -5.03 -6.57
N HIS A 184 8.36 -6.12 -5.99
CA HIS A 184 9.45 -6.90 -6.57
C HIS A 184 8.98 -7.94 -7.59
N GLY A 185 7.67 -8.12 -7.77
CA GLY A 185 7.10 -9.03 -8.75
C GLY A 185 7.10 -10.50 -8.32
N ASP A 186 7.35 -10.77 -7.03
CA ASP A 186 7.40 -12.13 -6.50
C ASP A 186 6.01 -12.79 -6.42
N LEU A 187 4.95 -12.00 -6.45
CA LEU A 187 3.54 -12.43 -6.43
C LEU A 187 2.83 -12.29 -7.78
N LEU A 188 3.52 -12.42 -8.90
CA LEU A 188 2.90 -12.29 -10.23
C LEU A 188 1.79 -13.32 -10.44
N GLY A 189 0.54 -12.84 -10.51
CA GLY A 189 -0.64 -13.66 -10.79
C GLY A 189 -1.18 -14.47 -9.62
N GLY A 190 -0.72 -14.19 -8.39
CA GLY A 190 -1.27 -14.75 -7.15
C GLY A 190 -2.56 -14.09 -6.71
N GLU A 191 -3.14 -14.57 -5.62
CA GLU A 191 -4.24 -13.94 -4.90
C GLU A 191 -3.68 -13.24 -3.66
N ILE A 192 -4.08 -11.98 -3.42
CA ILE A 192 -3.76 -11.31 -2.16
C ILE A 192 -4.78 -11.75 -1.13
N VAL A 193 -4.37 -12.65 -0.26
CA VAL A 193 -5.25 -13.20 0.77
C VAL A 193 -5.78 -12.09 1.67
N GLU A 194 -7.09 -12.08 1.93
CA GLU A 194 -7.77 -11.15 2.84
C GLU A 194 -7.54 -9.65 2.53
N ILE A 195 -7.51 -9.29 1.24
CA ILE A 195 -7.24 -7.90 0.81
C ILE A 195 -8.18 -6.89 1.47
N GLU A 196 -9.47 -7.18 1.59
CA GLU A 196 -10.45 -6.29 2.23
C GLU A 196 -10.12 -6.04 3.70
N THR A 197 -9.75 -7.08 4.43
CA THR A 197 -9.35 -7.00 5.84
C THR A 197 -8.09 -6.15 5.99
N LYS A 198 -7.10 -6.31 5.10
CA LYS A 198 -5.86 -5.53 5.10
C LYS A 198 -6.11 -4.05 4.81
N LEU A 199 -6.94 -3.75 3.81
CA LEU A 199 -7.31 -2.36 3.49
C LEU A 199 -8.11 -1.70 4.62
N ALA A 200 -9.05 -2.42 5.24
CA ALA A 200 -9.79 -1.95 6.40
C ALA A 200 -8.84 -1.65 7.57
N TYR A 201 -7.89 -2.55 7.83
CA TYR A 201 -6.91 -2.39 8.89
C TYR A 201 -5.98 -1.18 8.67
N LEU A 202 -5.50 -0.94 7.45
CA LEU A 202 -4.72 0.25 7.13
C LEU A 202 -5.51 1.54 7.35
N ARG A 203 -6.81 1.56 6.96
CA ARG A 203 -7.70 2.70 7.20
C ARG A 203 -7.95 2.95 8.70
N GLU A 204 -8.20 1.90 9.46
CA GLU A 204 -8.40 1.98 10.91
C GLU A 204 -7.14 2.46 11.62
N THR A 205 -5.97 1.98 11.19
CA THR A 205 -4.66 2.43 11.68
C THR A 205 -4.47 3.92 11.43
N TRP A 206 -4.76 4.39 10.22
CA TRP A 206 -4.69 5.82 9.89
C TRP A 206 -5.61 6.66 10.78
N ASN A 207 -6.89 6.26 10.92
CA ASN A 207 -7.86 6.95 11.76
C ASN A 207 -7.41 7.01 13.23
N TYR A 208 -6.93 5.90 13.75
CA TYR A 208 -6.44 5.83 15.12
C TYR A 208 -5.29 6.80 15.39
N PHE A 209 -4.26 6.80 14.53
CA PHE A 209 -3.13 7.70 14.71
C PHE A 209 -3.51 9.16 14.51
N PHE A 210 -4.43 9.46 13.61
CA PHE A 210 -4.97 10.80 13.47
C PHE A 210 -5.67 11.28 14.76
N ILE A 211 -6.55 10.46 15.33
CA ILE A 211 -7.24 10.77 16.60
C ILE A 211 -6.22 10.92 17.74
N MET A 212 -5.23 10.04 17.81
CA MET A 212 -4.17 10.10 18.80
C MET A 212 -3.34 11.39 18.69
N MET A 213 -3.00 11.84 17.49
CA MET A 213 -2.31 13.11 17.25
C MET A 213 -3.18 14.32 17.63
N HIS A 214 -4.47 14.27 17.29
CA HIS A 214 -5.43 15.30 17.72
C HIS A 214 -5.52 15.40 19.24
N GLU A 215 -5.67 14.26 19.94
CA GLU A 215 -5.78 14.25 21.40
C GLU A 215 -4.50 14.66 22.12
N SER A 216 -3.34 14.32 21.55
CA SER A 216 -2.05 14.58 22.18
C SER A 216 -1.53 16.00 21.90
N PHE A 217 -1.77 16.52 20.70
CA PHE A 217 -1.16 17.76 20.21
C PHE A 217 -2.13 18.75 19.59
N GLY A 218 -3.43 18.44 19.56
CA GLY A 218 -4.44 19.32 18.94
C GLY A 218 -4.42 19.37 17.43
N LEU A 219 -3.86 18.34 16.75
CA LEU A 219 -3.83 18.27 15.29
C LEU A 219 -5.25 18.38 14.72
N GLN A 220 -5.45 19.27 13.76
CA GLN A 220 -6.72 19.48 13.08
C GLN A 220 -6.51 19.47 11.56
N ILE A 221 -7.56 19.05 10.84
CA ILE A 221 -7.57 19.14 9.38
C ILE A 221 -8.17 20.50 9.02
N ASP A 222 -7.41 21.33 8.32
CA ASP A 222 -7.94 22.57 7.73
C ASP A 222 -8.67 22.26 6.42
N ALA A 223 -9.99 22.04 6.53
CA ALA A 223 -10.84 21.75 5.39
C ALA A 223 -10.87 22.91 4.36
N ALA A 224 -10.69 24.16 4.79
CA ALA A 224 -10.64 25.31 3.90
C ALA A 224 -9.35 25.33 3.08
N ALA A 225 -8.20 25.04 3.72
CA ALA A 225 -6.92 24.93 3.02
C ALA A 225 -6.93 23.81 1.97
N ILE A 226 -7.58 22.67 2.28
CA ILE A 226 -7.74 21.55 1.34
C ILE A 226 -8.61 21.96 0.16
N ALA A 227 -9.73 22.64 0.39
CA ALA A 227 -10.63 23.11 -0.67
C ALA A 227 -9.94 24.13 -1.62
N ASP A 228 -9.04 24.95 -1.07
CA ASP A 228 -8.25 25.91 -1.83
C ASP A 228 -7.03 25.30 -2.55
N GLY A 229 -6.84 23.99 -2.45
CA GLY A 229 -5.68 23.29 -3.05
C GLY A 229 -4.34 23.66 -2.42
N LYS A 230 -4.34 24.28 -1.25
CA LYS A 230 -3.14 24.54 -0.46
C LYS A 230 -2.75 23.26 0.25
N ARG A 231 -1.48 22.86 0.16
CA ARG A 231 -0.97 21.79 1.01
C ARG A 231 -1.03 22.23 2.47
N PRO A 232 -1.55 21.39 3.37
CA PRO A 232 -1.54 21.68 4.80
C PRO A 232 -0.12 21.87 5.34
#